data_c9bf6c2d0ccebdba47efafac93f20bba
#
_entry.id   c9bf6c2d0ccebdba47efafac93f20bba
#
_cell.length_a   1.000
_cell.length_b   1.000
_cell.length_c   1.000
_cell.angle_alpha   90.00
_cell.angle_beta   90.00
_cell.angle_gamma   90.00
#
_symmetry.space_group_name_H-M   'P 1'
#
loop_
_entity.id
_entity.type
_entity.pdbx_description
1 polymer ?
#
loop_
_entity_poly.entity_id
_entity_poly.type
_entity_poly.pdbx_seq_one_letter_code
_entity_poly.pdbx_strand_id
1 'polypeptide(L)'
;AAKDRLFQFEIWRRQATGTVAEILGPDELARDIGTRLFQFRGDLNTELSHYHPEGKAIIESYVAGVNSYIKEVLKTPEELPLPFKMLAIQPKLWTPEVVISRHQGLLGNIGQELQIGRAVSLLGPKKVKELLWFHPQEPDINLDKKIDSKLLFEDILAPYFAFRKPVHFKSEHLKKDYQKKGAMAILDRYNDLSRDSLDLGSNNWVVSGSKTKDGNTYMANDPHRTIAIPSLRYMAHLVAPGWNVIGGGEPEIPGISIGHNNFGSWGLTVFRTDGEDLYQYELNPKNPLQYKY
;
A
#
# COMPACT_ATOMS: atom_id res chain seq x y z
N ALA A 1 -3.00 -13.46 -12.84
CA ALA A 1 -2.70 -12.10 -12.38
C ALA A 1 -1.39 -11.59 -12.97
N ALA A 2 -0.24 -12.26 -12.74
CA ALA A 2 1.07 -11.78 -13.22
C ALA A 2 1.08 -11.54 -14.75
N LYS A 3 0.48 -12.42 -15.55
CA LYS A 3 0.36 -12.26 -17.01
C LYS A 3 -0.40 -10.98 -17.38
N ASP A 4 -1.52 -10.71 -16.71
CA ASP A 4 -2.40 -9.60 -17.05
C ASP A 4 -1.90 -8.24 -16.53
N ARG A 5 -1.05 -8.27 -15.50
CA ARG A 5 -0.63 -7.10 -14.73
C ARG A 5 0.89 -6.96 -14.59
N LEU A 6 1.67 -7.58 -15.48
CA LEU A 6 3.12 -7.70 -15.34
C LEU A 6 3.84 -6.37 -15.08
N PHE A 7 3.45 -5.31 -15.80
CA PHE A 7 4.07 -4.00 -15.61
C PHE A 7 3.77 -3.42 -14.23
N GLN A 8 2.53 -3.56 -13.74
CA GLN A 8 2.17 -3.13 -12.38
C GLN A 8 2.95 -3.94 -11.34
N PHE A 9 3.08 -5.27 -11.52
CA PHE A 9 3.89 -6.12 -10.65
C PHE A 9 5.34 -5.62 -10.54
N GLU A 10 5.95 -5.22 -11.64
CA GLU A 10 7.31 -4.68 -11.61
C GLU A 10 7.37 -3.33 -10.87
N ILE A 11 6.41 -2.44 -11.10
CA ILE A 11 6.38 -1.16 -10.38
C ILE A 11 6.13 -1.36 -8.88
N TRP A 12 5.19 -2.23 -8.50
CA TRP A 12 4.95 -2.55 -7.08
C TRP A 12 6.16 -3.21 -6.42
N ARG A 13 6.85 -4.12 -7.11
CA ARG A 13 8.09 -4.68 -6.61
C ARG A 13 9.13 -3.60 -6.33
N ARG A 14 9.29 -2.64 -7.25
CA ARG A 14 10.23 -1.52 -7.07
C ARG A 14 9.83 -0.61 -5.92
N GLN A 15 8.55 -0.33 -5.78
CA GLN A 15 8.04 0.41 -4.62
C GLN A 15 8.30 -0.34 -3.31
N ALA A 16 8.12 -1.66 -3.27
CA ALA A 16 8.36 -2.47 -2.09
C ALA A 16 9.86 -2.63 -1.73
N THR A 17 10.75 -2.55 -2.74
CA THR A 17 12.19 -2.73 -2.55
C THR A 17 13.00 -1.43 -2.54
N GLY A 18 12.36 -0.27 -2.71
CA GLY A 18 13.04 1.02 -2.80
C GLY A 18 14.02 1.08 -3.97
N THR A 19 13.55 0.76 -5.17
CA THR A 19 14.34 0.72 -6.40
C THR A 19 13.66 1.42 -7.59
N VAL A 20 12.78 2.37 -7.30
CA VAL A 20 12.08 3.17 -8.33
C VAL A 20 13.06 4.14 -9.02
N ALA A 21 14.01 4.69 -8.27
CA ALA A 21 15.03 5.60 -8.79
C ALA A 21 15.93 4.94 -9.88
N GLU A 22 16.07 3.61 -9.87
CA GLU A 22 16.80 2.90 -10.93
C GLU A 22 16.21 3.14 -12.33
N ILE A 23 14.93 3.44 -12.42
CA ILE A 23 14.21 3.58 -13.70
C ILE A 23 13.69 5.00 -13.96
N LEU A 24 13.44 5.78 -12.91
CA LEU A 24 12.87 7.13 -13.02
C LEU A 24 13.86 8.24 -12.62
N GLY A 25 15.08 7.87 -12.21
CA GLY A 25 16.13 8.83 -11.93
C GLY A 25 16.14 9.38 -10.50
N PRO A 26 17.01 10.38 -10.25
CA PRO A 26 17.31 10.86 -8.90
C PRO A 26 16.13 11.53 -8.17
N ASP A 27 15.13 12.01 -8.89
CA ASP A 27 13.92 12.59 -8.29
C ASP A 27 13.16 11.60 -7.38
N GLU A 28 13.35 10.30 -7.59
CA GLU A 28 12.74 9.23 -6.80
C GLU A 28 13.62 8.71 -5.64
N LEU A 29 14.81 9.29 -5.42
CA LEU A 29 15.70 8.86 -4.33
C LEU A 29 15.05 9.03 -2.95
N ALA A 30 14.34 10.12 -2.70
CA ALA A 30 13.64 10.34 -1.43
C ALA A 30 12.57 9.26 -1.18
N ARG A 31 11.88 8.82 -2.23
CA ARG A 31 10.95 7.68 -2.17
C ARG A 31 11.68 6.40 -1.77
N ASP A 32 12.75 6.06 -2.47
CA ASP A 32 13.49 4.81 -2.25
C ASP A 32 14.13 4.78 -0.86
N ILE A 33 14.64 5.91 -0.37
CA ILE A 33 15.13 6.07 1.00
C ILE A 33 13.99 5.82 2.00
N GLY A 34 12.84 6.47 1.81
CA GLY A 34 11.66 6.28 2.65
C GLY A 34 11.18 4.82 2.64
N THR A 35 11.07 4.20 1.47
CA THR A 35 10.71 2.77 1.37
C THR A 35 11.67 1.89 2.17
N ARG A 36 12.97 2.08 2.01
CA ARG A 36 13.99 1.28 2.74
C ARG A 36 14.01 1.56 4.24
N LEU A 37 13.62 2.76 4.65
CA LEU A 37 13.48 3.11 6.07
C LEU A 37 12.31 2.36 6.72
N PHE A 38 11.18 2.22 6.02
CA PHE A 38 9.96 1.62 6.53
C PHE A 38 9.71 0.17 6.10
N GLN A 39 10.61 -0.44 5.30
CA GLN A 39 10.45 -1.83 4.89
C GLN A 39 10.60 -2.79 6.08
N PHE A 40 9.97 -3.95 5.99
CA PHE A 40 10.10 -5.02 6.98
C PHE A 40 11.57 -5.46 7.15
N ARG A 41 12.01 -5.65 8.40
CA ARG A 41 13.38 -6.03 8.79
C ARG A 41 13.45 -7.18 9.82
N GLY A 42 12.33 -7.72 10.22
CA GLY A 42 12.27 -8.82 11.19
C GLY A 42 12.68 -10.18 10.64
N ASP A 43 12.51 -11.22 11.45
CA ASP A 43 12.62 -12.58 10.98
C ASP A 43 11.48 -12.93 10.03
N LEU A 44 11.82 -13.19 8.77
CA LEU A 44 10.84 -13.45 7.72
C LEU A 44 10.00 -14.71 8.00
N ASN A 45 10.58 -15.75 8.57
CA ASN A 45 9.84 -16.99 8.84
C ASN A 45 8.78 -16.76 9.92
N THR A 46 9.10 -16.01 10.96
CA THR A 46 8.17 -15.62 12.00
C THR A 46 7.05 -14.77 11.43
N GLU A 47 7.39 -13.76 10.63
CA GLU A 47 6.41 -12.86 9.99
C GLU A 47 5.45 -13.63 9.08
N LEU A 48 5.95 -14.47 8.19
CA LEU A 48 5.12 -15.26 7.28
C LEU A 48 4.13 -16.16 7.99
N SER A 49 4.49 -16.67 9.18
CA SER A 49 3.66 -17.57 9.97
C SER A 49 2.68 -16.82 10.90
N HIS A 50 2.89 -15.52 11.10
CA HIS A 50 2.06 -14.70 12.00
C HIS A 50 0.63 -14.55 11.49
N TYR A 51 0.41 -14.38 10.21
CA TYR A 51 -0.91 -14.14 9.63
C TYR A 51 -1.78 -15.39 9.56
N HIS A 52 -1.16 -16.55 9.35
CA HIS A 52 -1.84 -17.85 9.26
C HIS A 52 -0.83 -18.97 9.49
N PRO A 53 -1.21 -20.11 10.10
CA PRO A 53 -0.30 -21.26 10.29
C PRO A 53 0.37 -21.73 9.00
N GLU A 54 -0.32 -21.64 7.86
CA GLU A 54 0.20 -21.98 6.54
C GLU A 54 0.65 -20.74 5.74
N GLY A 55 0.75 -19.57 6.37
CA GLY A 55 1.05 -18.29 5.72
C GLY A 55 2.32 -18.32 4.88
N LYS A 56 3.38 -18.97 5.38
CA LYS A 56 4.62 -19.18 4.64
C LYS A 56 4.39 -19.94 3.34
N ALA A 57 3.72 -21.08 3.39
CA ALA A 57 3.45 -21.91 2.20
C ALA A 57 2.58 -21.17 1.18
N ILE A 58 1.59 -20.40 1.65
CA ILE A 58 0.70 -19.60 0.79
C ILE A 58 1.52 -18.52 0.06
N ILE A 59 2.32 -17.74 0.77
CA ILE A 59 3.09 -16.63 0.18
C ILE A 59 4.19 -17.17 -0.76
N GLU A 60 4.91 -18.20 -0.35
CA GLU A 60 5.94 -18.83 -1.20
C GLU A 60 5.35 -19.42 -2.47
N SER A 61 4.19 -20.08 -2.40
CA SER A 61 3.49 -20.61 -3.57
C SER A 61 3.01 -19.50 -4.50
N TYR A 62 2.48 -18.41 -3.95
CA TYR A 62 2.11 -17.23 -4.71
C TYR A 62 3.31 -16.63 -5.45
N VAL A 63 4.42 -16.41 -4.75
CA VAL A 63 5.68 -15.89 -5.33
C VAL A 63 6.23 -16.83 -6.40
N ALA A 64 6.18 -18.14 -6.17
CA ALA A 64 6.58 -19.14 -7.17
C ALA A 64 5.75 -19.03 -8.45
N GLY A 65 4.43 -18.84 -8.33
CA GLY A 65 3.52 -18.64 -9.47
C GLY A 65 3.82 -17.35 -10.24
N VAL A 66 4.05 -16.22 -9.56
CA VAL A 66 4.47 -14.97 -10.18
C VAL A 66 5.80 -15.15 -10.93
N ASN A 67 6.77 -15.75 -10.27
CA ASN A 67 8.11 -15.96 -10.82
C ASN A 67 8.13 -16.95 -11.98
N SER A 68 7.23 -17.93 -12.01
CA SER A 68 7.07 -18.84 -13.14
C SER A 68 6.75 -18.08 -14.42
N TYR A 69 5.77 -17.16 -14.35
CA TYR A 69 5.43 -16.34 -15.52
C TYR A 69 6.55 -15.35 -15.89
N ILE A 70 7.20 -14.72 -14.92
CA ILE A 70 8.33 -13.81 -15.21
C ILE A 70 9.45 -14.58 -15.94
N LYS A 71 9.81 -15.79 -15.48
CA LYS A 71 10.83 -16.62 -16.12
C LYS A 71 10.43 -17.06 -17.53
N GLU A 72 9.15 -17.29 -17.78
CA GLU A 72 8.62 -17.63 -19.10
C GLU A 72 8.78 -16.45 -20.07
N VAL A 73 8.26 -15.28 -19.71
CA VAL A 73 8.28 -14.12 -20.61
C VAL A 73 9.68 -13.57 -20.85
N LEU A 74 10.62 -13.79 -19.94
CA LEU A 74 12.02 -13.39 -20.14
C LEU A 74 12.76 -14.24 -21.20
N LYS A 75 12.20 -15.38 -21.62
CA LYS A 75 12.75 -16.17 -22.75
C LYS A 75 12.40 -15.53 -24.09
N THR A 76 11.33 -14.73 -24.14
CA THR A 76 10.82 -14.02 -25.32
C THR A 76 10.63 -12.53 -25.02
N PRO A 77 11.73 -11.74 -24.81
CA PRO A 77 11.63 -10.36 -24.40
C PRO A 77 10.84 -9.45 -25.36
N GLU A 78 10.71 -9.87 -26.62
CA GLU A 78 9.89 -9.21 -27.63
C GLU A 78 8.39 -9.26 -27.31
N GLU A 79 7.94 -10.20 -26.49
CA GLU A 79 6.55 -10.33 -26.06
C GLU A 79 6.23 -9.53 -24.79
N LEU A 80 7.23 -8.90 -24.17
CA LEU A 80 7.02 -8.02 -23.01
C LEU A 80 6.01 -6.91 -23.34
N PRO A 81 5.09 -6.59 -22.40
CA PRO A 81 4.18 -5.46 -22.53
C PRO A 81 4.88 -4.17 -22.94
N LEU A 82 4.21 -3.37 -23.75
CA LEU A 82 4.77 -2.15 -24.33
C LEU A 82 5.46 -1.21 -23.33
N PRO A 83 4.96 -1.00 -22.10
CA PRO A 83 5.64 -0.13 -21.12
C PRO A 83 7.08 -0.56 -20.80
N PHE A 84 7.38 -1.87 -20.77
CA PHE A 84 8.75 -2.36 -20.58
C PHE A 84 9.67 -1.91 -21.70
N LYS A 85 9.18 -1.95 -22.94
CA LYS A 85 9.96 -1.51 -24.12
C LYS A 85 10.15 0.00 -24.13
N MET A 86 9.12 0.75 -23.71
CA MET A 86 9.15 2.22 -23.65
C MET A 86 10.17 2.71 -22.61
N LEU A 87 10.25 2.06 -21.45
CA LEU A 87 11.16 2.42 -20.36
C LEU A 87 12.51 1.70 -20.44
N ALA A 88 12.68 0.76 -21.39
CA ALA A 88 13.88 -0.08 -21.52
C ALA A 88 14.21 -0.89 -20.26
N ILE A 89 13.20 -1.44 -19.61
CA ILE A 89 13.33 -2.25 -18.40
C ILE A 89 12.86 -3.67 -18.63
N GLN A 90 13.23 -4.56 -17.70
CA GLN A 90 12.74 -5.93 -17.63
C GLN A 90 12.16 -6.22 -16.24
N PRO A 91 11.19 -7.13 -16.13
CA PRO A 91 10.68 -7.56 -14.84
C PRO A 91 11.75 -8.34 -14.07
N LYS A 92 11.82 -8.10 -12.76
CA LYS A 92 12.68 -8.88 -11.85
C LYS A 92 11.85 -9.85 -11.02
N LEU A 93 12.47 -10.92 -10.55
CA LEU A 93 11.82 -11.93 -9.71
C LEU A 93 11.36 -11.31 -8.38
N TRP A 94 10.28 -11.84 -7.87
CA TRP A 94 9.71 -11.51 -6.58
C TRP A 94 10.29 -12.39 -5.47
N THR A 95 10.25 -11.87 -4.27
CA THR A 95 10.55 -12.61 -3.03
C THR A 95 9.37 -12.43 -2.05
N PRO A 96 9.25 -13.28 -1.03
CA PRO A 96 8.22 -13.11 0.00
C PRO A 96 8.22 -11.74 0.66
N GLU A 97 9.38 -11.11 0.85
CA GLU A 97 9.52 -9.77 1.42
C GLU A 97 8.81 -8.70 0.58
N VAL A 98 8.75 -8.88 -0.74
CA VAL A 98 8.02 -7.96 -1.62
C VAL A 98 6.53 -7.99 -1.30
N VAL A 99 5.96 -9.18 -1.09
CA VAL A 99 4.54 -9.34 -0.74
C VAL A 99 4.24 -8.68 0.61
N ILE A 100 5.06 -8.92 1.64
CA ILE A 100 4.89 -8.35 2.97
C ILE A 100 5.04 -6.82 2.93
N SER A 101 6.12 -6.33 2.31
CA SER A 101 6.44 -4.89 2.29
C SER A 101 5.46 -4.08 1.45
N ARG A 102 4.68 -4.72 0.59
CA ARG A 102 3.68 -4.01 -0.24
C ARG A 102 2.49 -3.49 0.57
N HIS A 103 2.22 -4.08 1.73
CA HIS A 103 1.02 -3.80 2.54
C HIS A 103 1.13 -2.61 3.51
N GLN A 104 2.18 -1.84 3.48
CA GLN A 104 2.41 -0.74 4.43
C GLN A 104 1.47 0.47 4.27
N GLY A 105 0.52 0.42 3.35
CA GLY A 105 -0.32 1.56 3.00
C GLY A 105 -1.64 1.70 3.75
N LEU A 106 -2.02 0.76 4.63
CA LEU A 106 -3.33 0.75 5.27
C LEU A 106 -3.43 1.68 6.48
N LEU A 107 -2.32 1.97 7.16
CA LEU A 107 -2.24 2.94 8.25
C LEU A 107 -1.91 4.32 7.67
N GLY A 108 -2.39 5.38 8.27
CA GLY A 108 -2.23 6.71 7.71
C GLY A 108 -2.61 7.86 8.64
N ASN A 109 -2.75 7.60 9.95
CA ASN A 109 -3.14 8.63 10.90
C ASN A 109 -2.00 9.55 11.34
N ILE A 110 -0.73 9.16 11.16
CA ILE A 110 0.43 9.87 11.68
C ILE A 110 0.51 11.36 11.29
N GLY A 111 0.06 11.70 10.08
CA GLY A 111 0.00 13.09 9.63
C GLY A 111 -1.01 13.92 10.43
N GLN A 112 -2.15 13.33 10.78
CA GLN A 112 -3.15 13.98 11.62
C GLN A 112 -2.66 14.10 13.05
N GLU A 113 -2.01 13.08 13.59
CA GLU A 113 -1.40 13.11 14.92
C GLU A 113 -0.39 14.26 15.05
N LEU A 114 0.53 14.39 14.08
CA LEU A 114 1.47 15.52 14.07
C LEU A 114 0.76 16.88 13.99
N GLN A 115 -0.31 17.00 13.20
CA GLN A 115 -1.09 18.24 13.11
C GLN A 115 -1.77 18.58 14.45
N ILE A 116 -2.35 17.58 15.12
CA ILE A 116 -2.93 17.76 16.47
C ILE A 116 -1.84 18.15 17.46
N GLY A 117 -0.69 17.49 17.46
CA GLY A 117 0.45 17.83 18.31
C GLY A 117 0.92 19.28 18.13
N ARG A 118 1.03 19.74 16.88
CA ARG A 118 1.33 21.15 16.54
C ARG A 118 0.28 22.09 17.08
N ALA A 119 -1.00 21.78 16.88
CA ALA A 119 -2.11 22.59 17.38
C ALA A 119 -2.12 22.68 18.91
N VAL A 120 -1.88 21.56 19.60
CA VAL A 120 -1.78 21.50 21.08
C VAL A 120 -0.61 22.33 21.58
N SER A 121 0.55 22.24 20.91
CA SER A 121 1.73 23.06 21.26
C SER A 121 1.47 24.57 21.18
N LEU A 122 0.63 25.01 20.25
CA LEU A 122 0.32 26.42 20.02
C LEU A 122 -0.86 26.93 20.87
N LEU A 123 -1.90 26.14 21.03
CA LEU A 123 -3.19 26.57 21.56
C LEU A 123 -3.55 25.94 22.91
N GLY A 124 -2.84 24.91 23.29
CA GLY A 124 -3.14 24.06 24.43
C GLY A 124 -4.27 23.03 24.15
N PRO A 125 -4.32 21.92 24.90
CA PRO A 125 -5.24 20.81 24.64
C PRO A 125 -6.70 21.19 24.75
N LYS A 126 -7.05 22.06 25.71
CA LYS A 126 -8.44 22.54 25.89
C LYS A 126 -8.98 23.22 24.64
N LYS A 127 -8.19 24.14 24.06
CA LYS A 127 -8.62 24.88 22.87
C LYS A 127 -8.72 24.01 21.63
N VAL A 128 -7.81 23.04 21.50
CA VAL A 128 -7.86 22.08 20.39
C VAL A 128 -9.12 21.20 20.48
N LYS A 129 -9.51 20.74 21.68
CA LYS A 129 -10.76 20.00 21.88
C LYS A 129 -12.02 20.82 21.60
N GLU A 130 -11.98 22.13 21.76
CA GLU A 130 -13.08 23.00 21.36
C GLU A 130 -13.19 23.19 19.83
N LEU A 131 -12.07 23.04 19.10
CA LEU A 131 -12.01 23.28 17.67
C LEU A 131 -12.16 21.98 16.84
N LEU A 132 -11.79 20.84 17.40
CA LEU A 132 -11.83 19.53 16.74
C LEU A 132 -12.88 18.66 17.43
N TRP A 133 -13.58 17.88 16.62
CA TRP A 133 -14.48 16.87 17.11
C TRP A 133 -13.82 15.51 17.12
N PHE A 134 -13.77 14.87 18.29
CA PHE A 134 -13.23 13.55 18.49
C PHE A 134 -14.34 12.52 18.67
N HIS A 135 -14.20 11.37 18.08
CA HIS A 135 -15.19 10.29 18.11
C HIS A 135 -14.49 8.93 18.18
N PRO A 136 -14.97 7.96 18.94
CA PRO A 136 -16.23 7.90 19.70
C PRO A 136 -16.19 8.62 21.06
N GLN A 137 -15.03 9.01 21.53
CA GLN A 137 -14.85 9.70 22.81
C GLN A 137 -13.64 10.67 22.72
N GLU A 138 -13.57 11.60 23.63
CA GLU A 138 -12.43 12.52 23.69
C GLU A 138 -11.15 11.82 24.11
N PRO A 139 -10.07 11.91 23.30
CA PRO A 139 -8.75 11.37 23.65
C PRO A 139 -8.02 12.26 24.65
N ASP A 140 -7.00 11.71 25.29
CA ASP A 140 -5.98 12.52 25.93
C ASP A 140 -4.98 13.02 24.88
N ILE A 141 -4.99 14.33 24.63
CA ILE A 141 -4.11 14.99 23.66
C ILE A 141 -3.03 15.86 24.32
N ASN A 142 -2.72 15.61 25.60
CA ASN A 142 -1.63 16.30 26.27
C ASN A 142 -0.29 15.82 25.72
N LEU A 143 0.56 16.77 25.31
CA LEU A 143 1.94 16.46 24.93
C LEU A 143 2.76 16.12 26.18
N ASP A 144 3.61 15.10 26.08
CA ASP A 144 4.59 14.82 27.12
C ASP A 144 5.52 16.04 27.29
N LYS A 145 5.76 16.43 28.54
CA LYS A 145 6.60 17.61 28.90
C LYS A 145 8.05 17.49 28.45
N LYS A 146 8.52 16.28 28.13
CA LYS A 146 9.86 16.01 27.63
C LYS A 146 10.00 16.23 26.12
N ILE A 147 8.89 16.35 25.39
CA ILE A 147 8.93 16.61 23.96
C ILE A 147 9.41 18.03 23.70
N ASP A 148 10.48 18.16 22.92
CA ASP A 148 10.87 19.47 22.38
C ASP A 148 9.85 19.88 21.32
N SER A 149 8.98 20.83 21.67
CA SER A 149 7.93 21.30 20.78
C SER A 149 8.43 21.89 19.45
N LYS A 150 9.69 22.31 19.36
CA LYS A 150 10.29 22.79 18.11
C LYS A 150 10.37 21.67 17.06
N LEU A 151 10.62 20.43 17.48
CA LEU A 151 10.68 19.27 16.59
C LEU A 151 9.35 19.05 15.85
N LEU A 152 8.22 19.37 16.48
CA LEU A 152 6.91 19.21 15.84
C LEU A 152 6.76 20.07 14.57
N PHE A 153 7.54 21.15 14.44
CA PHE A 153 7.47 22.08 13.29
C PHE A 153 8.52 21.80 12.22
N GLU A 154 9.38 20.81 12.43
CA GLU A 154 10.27 20.30 11.41
C GLU A 154 9.53 19.37 10.41
N ASP A 155 10.13 19.09 9.26
CA ASP A 155 9.57 18.17 8.25
C ASP A 155 9.91 16.71 8.58
N ILE A 156 9.51 16.28 9.78
CA ILE A 156 9.83 14.95 10.30
C ILE A 156 9.16 13.80 9.54
N LEU A 157 8.08 14.07 8.82
CA LEU A 157 7.35 13.08 8.02
C LEU A 157 7.76 13.05 6.53
N ALA A 158 8.77 13.82 6.12
CA ALA A 158 9.20 13.85 4.73
C ALA A 158 9.50 12.46 4.15
N PRO A 159 10.28 11.57 4.81
CA PRO A 159 10.51 10.21 4.31
C PRO A 159 9.25 9.36 4.26
N TYR A 160 8.35 9.52 5.23
CA TYR A 160 7.09 8.81 5.30
C TYR A 160 6.16 9.18 4.13
N PHE A 161 6.04 10.47 3.83
CA PHE A 161 5.23 10.90 2.69
C PHE A 161 5.92 10.62 1.35
N ALA A 162 7.24 10.65 1.29
CA ALA A 162 7.97 10.39 0.06
C ALA A 162 7.70 8.99 -0.49
N PHE A 163 7.76 7.93 0.34
CA PHE A 163 7.54 6.57 -0.15
C PHE A 163 6.08 6.26 -0.49
N ARG A 164 5.14 7.03 0.05
CA ARG A 164 3.70 6.89 -0.20
C ARG A 164 3.20 7.64 -1.43
N LYS A 165 4.02 8.53 -2.00
CA LYS A 165 3.63 9.25 -3.21
C LYS A 165 3.36 8.28 -4.36
N PRO A 166 2.37 8.57 -5.23
CA PRO A 166 2.18 7.82 -6.45
C PRO A 166 3.44 7.86 -7.34
N VAL A 167 3.70 6.78 -8.07
CA VAL A 167 4.76 6.75 -9.08
C VAL A 167 4.25 7.45 -10.33
N HIS A 168 4.98 8.46 -10.82
CA HIS A 168 4.62 9.21 -12.01
C HIS A 168 5.66 9.04 -13.10
N PHE A 169 5.20 8.64 -14.27
CA PHE A 169 6.00 8.56 -15.47
C PHE A 169 5.97 9.90 -16.20
N LYS A 170 7.12 10.32 -16.72
CA LYS A 170 7.30 11.52 -17.54
C LYS A 170 7.86 11.13 -18.88
N SER A 171 7.69 11.98 -19.90
CA SER A 171 8.21 11.73 -21.25
C SER A 171 9.73 11.49 -21.28
N GLU A 172 10.46 12.17 -20.41
CA GLU A 172 11.92 12.04 -20.29
C GLU A 172 12.40 10.65 -19.82
N HIS A 173 11.54 9.89 -19.14
CA HIS A 173 11.83 8.52 -18.71
C HIS A 173 11.78 7.52 -19.87
N LEU A 174 11.18 7.90 -21.00
CA LEU A 174 11.02 7.04 -22.16
C LEU A 174 12.27 7.01 -23.02
N LYS A 175 12.51 5.89 -23.71
CA LYS A 175 13.43 5.86 -24.82
C LYS A 175 13.05 6.93 -25.87
N LYS A 176 14.05 7.52 -26.51
CA LYS A 176 13.86 8.61 -27.50
C LYS A 176 12.82 8.28 -28.57
N ASP A 177 12.77 7.03 -29.03
CA ASP A 177 11.81 6.60 -30.07
C ASP A 177 10.35 6.65 -29.58
N TYR A 178 10.13 6.63 -28.26
CA TYR A 178 8.82 6.70 -27.62
C TYR A 178 8.49 8.08 -27.03
N GLN A 179 9.37 9.06 -27.12
CA GLN A 179 9.10 10.43 -26.65
C GLN A 179 8.20 11.24 -27.59
N LYS A 180 7.53 10.58 -28.52
CA LYS A 180 6.62 11.18 -29.50
C LYS A 180 5.25 11.50 -28.88
N LYS A 181 4.55 12.47 -29.48
CA LYS A 181 3.19 12.86 -29.06
C LYS A 181 2.26 11.62 -29.01
N GLY A 182 1.57 11.45 -27.89
CA GLY A 182 0.63 10.33 -27.67
C GLY A 182 1.22 9.10 -26.98
N ALA A 183 2.54 8.92 -26.95
CA ALA A 183 3.14 7.77 -26.25
C ALA A 183 2.88 7.80 -24.73
N MET A 184 2.85 8.99 -24.12
CA MET A 184 2.54 9.16 -22.71
C MET A 184 1.13 8.68 -22.33
N ALA A 185 0.15 8.75 -23.23
CA ALA A 185 -1.21 8.29 -22.94
C ALA A 185 -1.28 6.81 -22.49
N ILE A 186 -0.28 6.01 -22.87
CA ILE A 186 -0.17 4.61 -22.43
C ILE A 186 0.27 4.55 -20.96
N LEU A 187 1.24 5.37 -20.55
CA LEU A 187 1.75 5.39 -19.19
C LEU A 187 0.86 6.22 -18.25
N ASP A 188 0.13 7.20 -18.75
CA ASP A 188 -0.84 7.99 -17.97
C ASP A 188 -1.90 7.12 -17.31
N ARG A 189 -2.25 5.99 -17.94
CA ARG A 189 -3.14 4.98 -17.33
C ARG A 189 -2.58 4.42 -16.02
N TYR A 190 -1.26 4.27 -15.93
CA TYR A 190 -0.59 3.79 -14.73
C TYR A 190 -0.38 4.91 -13.70
N ASN A 191 -0.23 6.16 -14.16
CA ASN A 191 -0.23 7.32 -13.29
C ASN A 191 -1.58 7.48 -12.56
N ASP A 192 -2.68 7.20 -13.24
CA ASP A 192 -4.03 7.29 -12.64
C ASP A 192 -4.28 6.22 -11.57
N LEU A 193 -3.69 5.03 -11.70
CA LEU A 193 -3.83 3.95 -10.72
C LEU A 193 -3.26 4.31 -9.34
N SER A 194 -2.33 5.23 -9.31
CA SER A 194 -1.67 5.67 -8.07
C SER A 194 -2.35 6.87 -7.41
N ARG A 195 -3.44 7.38 -7.99
CA ARG A 195 -4.22 8.52 -7.45
C ARG A 195 -5.29 8.12 -6.44
N ASP A 196 -5.09 7.02 -5.70
CA ASP A 196 -5.97 6.73 -4.57
C ASP A 196 -5.86 7.89 -3.57
N SER A 197 -6.72 8.88 -3.72
CA SER A 197 -6.81 9.97 -2.76
C SER A 197 -7.36 9.43 -1.45
N LEU A 198 -6.87 9.95 -0.34
CA LEU A 198 -7.41 9.67 1.00
C LEU A 198 -8.90 10.07 1.15
N ASP A 199 -9.43 10.78 0.15
CA ASP A 199 -10.81 11.24 0.09
C ASP A 199 -11.78 10.21 -0.51
N LEU A 200 -11.26 9.12 -1.08
CA LEU A 200 -12.09 8.01 -1.52
C LEU A 200 -12.57 7.21 -0.31
N GLY A 201 -13.87 7.03 -0.22
CA GLY A 201 -14.49 6.28 0.86
C GLY A 201 -14.78 4.82 0.48
N SER A 202 -15.62 4.20 1.26
CA SER A 202 -16.22 2.89 0.97
C SER A 202 -17.43 2.68 1.83
N ASN A 203 -18.40 1.90 1.35
CA ASN A 203 -19.56 1.50 2.12
C ASN A 203 -19.58 -0.02 2.29
N ASN A 204 -20.09 -0.45 3.42
CA ASN A 204 -20.31 -1.85 3.71
C ASN A 204 -21.56 -1.97 4.60
N TRP A 205 -22.45 -2.87 4.26
CA TRP A 205 -23.63 -3.15 5.09
C TRP A 205 -24.09 -4.60 4.95
N VAL A 206 -24.75 -5.08 6.00
CA VAL A 206 -25.32 -6.42 6.08
C VAL A 206 -26.77 -6.31 6.52
N VAL A 207 -27.66 -7.03 5.84
CA VAL A 207 -29.07 -7.17 6.22
C VAL A 207 -29.30 -8.58 6.70
N SER A 208 -29.72 -8.73 7.96
CA SER A 208 -30.07 -10.03 8.56
C SER A 208 -31.24 -10.66 7.81
N GLY A 209 -31.24 -12.00 7.68
CA GLY A 209 -32.33 -12.76 7.09
C GLY A 209 -33.67 -12.53 7.76
N SER A 210 -33.74 -12.16 9.04
CA SER A 210 -34.97 -11.78 9.73
C SER A 210 -35.64 -10.51 9.17
N LYS A 211 -34.90 -9.72 8.36
CA LYS A 211 -35.39 -8.48 7.74
C LYS A 211 -35.53 -8.60 6.21
N THR A 212 -35.30 -9.78 5.66
CA THR A 212 -35.41 -10.05 4.23
C THR A 212 -36.65 -10.88 3.91
N LYS A 213 -37.17 -10.77 2.70
CA LYS A 213 -38.38 -11.48 2.27
C LYS A 213 -38.19 -13.00 2.17
N ASP A 214 -36.99 -13.41 1.81
CA ASP A 214 -36.63 -14.81 1.57
C ASP A 214 -35.86 -15.47 2.73
N GLY A 215 -35.65 -14.75 3.82
CA GLY A 215 -34.93 -15.25 5.00
C GLY A 215 -33.40 -15.32 4.84
N ASN A 216 -32.86 -14.91 3.68
CA ASN A 216 -31.42 -14.92 3.43
C ASN A 216 -30.74 -13.64 3.96
N THR A 217 -29.52 -13.78 4.40
CA THR A 217 -28.68 -12.62 4.75
C THR A 217 -28.07 -12.03 3.48
N TYR A 218 -28.12 -10.72 3.34
CA TYR A 218 -27.50 -9.98 2.22
C TYR A 218 -26.37 -9.10 2.74
N MET A 219 -25.27 -9.09 1.99
CA MET A 219 -24.15 -8.19 2.20
C MET A 219 -23.88 -7.38 0.95
N ALA A 220 -23.63 -6.09 1.10
CA ALA A 220 -23.07 -5.26 0.05
C ALA A 220 -21.75 -4.64 0.52
N ASN A 221 -20.80 -4.52 -0.39
CA ASN A 221 -19.56 -3.82 -0.18
C ASN A 221 -19.22 -3.01 -1.42
N ASP A 222 -18.98 -1.73 -1.22
CA ASP A 222 -18.78 -0.73 -2.27
C ASP A 222 -17.51 0.08 -1.98
N PRO A 223 -16.32 -0.49 -2.30
CA PRO A 223 -15.06 0.23 -2.12
C PRO A 223 -14.90 1.28 -3.23
N HIS A 224 -14.93 2.55 -2.85
CA HIS A 224 -14.72 3.66 -3.77
C HIS A 224 -13.23 3.79 -4.08
N ARG A 225 -12.86 3.60 -5.32
CA ARG A 225 -11.49 3.68 -5.82
C ARG A 225 -11.44 4.51 -7.09
N THR A 226 -10.27 5.00 -7.45
CA THR A 226 -10.07 5.65 -8.74
C THR A 226 -10.54 4.73 -9.88
N ILE A 227 -11.37 5.27 -10.76
CA ILE A 227 -11.83 4.55 -11.96
C ILE A 227 -10.70 4.63 -12.99
N ALA A 228 -10.04 3.51 -13.19
CA ALA A 228 -8.88 3.40 -14.09
C ALA A 228 -8.86 2.06 -14.81
N ILE A 229 -8.15 2.00 -15.93
CA ILE A 229 -7.88 0.77 -16.70
C ILE A 229 -6.36 0.61 -16.81
N PRO A 230 -5.81 -0.48 -16.25
CA PRO A 230 -6.47 -1.55 -15.49
C PRO A 230 -6.92 -1.07 -14.10
N SER A 231 -7.99 -1.67 -13.58
CA SER A 231 -8.49 -1.39 -12.23
C SER A 231 -7.49 -1.83 -11.15
N LEU A 232 -7.51 -1.21 -9.97
CA LEU A 232 -6.76 -1.69 -8.81
C LEU A 232 -7.16 -3.13 -8.46
N ARG A 233 -8.45 -3.42 -8.42
CA ARG A 233 -8.95 -4.76 -8.07
C ARG A 233 -8.83 -5.73 -9.24
N TYR A 234 -8.46 -6.97 -8.91
CA TYR A 234 -8.41 -8.11 -9.80
C TYR A 234 -9.46 -9.13 -9.36
N MET A 235 -10.41 -9.42 -10.22
CA MET A 235 -11.46 -10.41 -9.96
C MET A 235 -10.96 -11.81 -10.26
N ALA A 236 -11.18 -12.75 -9.34
CA ALA A 236 -10.82 -14.14 -9.53
C ALA A 236 -11.85 -15.07 -8.89
N HIS A 237 -12.03 -16.25 -9.51
CA HIS A 237 -12.73 -17.37 -8.94
C HIS A 237 -11.72 -18.52 -8.77
N LEU A 238 -11.40 -18.85 -7.53
CA LEU A 238 -10.43 -19.90 -7.20
C LEU A 238 -11.17 -21.15 -6.76
N VAL A 239 -10.97 -22.24 -7.52
CA VAL A 239 -11.61 -23.53 -7.27
C VAL A 239 -10.53 -24.61 -7.17
N ALA A 240 -10.51 -25.33 -6.05
CA ALA A 240 -9.66 -26.48 -5.80
C ALA A 240 -10.39 -27.46 -4.86
N PRO A 241 -9.89 -28.68 -4.65
CA PRO A 241 -10.49 -29.58 -3.67
C PRO A 241 -10.61 -28.94 -2.28
N GLY A 242 -11.83 -28.84 -1.77
CA GLY A 242 -12.14 -28.16 -0.48
C GLY A 242 -12.07 -26.63 -0.51
N TRP A 243 -11.85 -26.02 -1.66
CA TRP A 243 -11.73 -24.57 -1.81
C TRP A 243 -12.59 -24.06 -2.97
N ASN A 244 -13.47 -23.12 -2.66
CA ASN A 244 -14.32 -22.45 -3.64
C ASN A 244 -14.56 -21.01 -3.19
N VAL A 245 -13.84 -20.04 -3.73
CA VAL A 245 -13.90 -18.64 -3.35
C VAL A 245 -13.87 -17.73 -4.55
N ILE A 246 -14.74 -16.74 -4.59
CA ILE A 246 -14.83 -15.74 -5.67
C ILE A 246 -14.84 -14.33 -5.08
N GLY A 247 -14.20 -13.40 -5.78
CA GLY A 247 -14.20 -11.98 -5.40
C GLY A 247 -13.06 -11.20 -6.02
N GLY A 248 -12.78 -10.06 -5.43
CA GLY A 248 -11.73 -9.15 -5.86
C GLY A 248 -10.69 -8.92 -4.78
N GLY A 249 -9.46 -8.67 -5.22
CA GLY A 249 -8.34 -8.33 -4.35
C GLY A 249 -7.29 -7.53 -5.09
N GLU A 250 -6.30 -7.07 -4.38
CA GLU A 250 -5.09 -6.55 -4.97
C GLU A 250 -4.29 -7.71 -5.56
N PRO A 251 -3.95 -7.65 -6.87
CA PRO A 251 -3.31 -8.79 -7.53
C PRO A 251 -1.90 -9.09 -7.03
N GLU A 252 -1.27 -8.17 -6.30
CA GLU A 252 0.08 -8.31 -5.74
C GLU A 252 0.13 -9.06 -4.40
N ILE A 253 -1.00 -9.46 -3.86
CA ILE A 253 -1.10 -10.26 -2.63
C ILE A 253 -1.95 -11.51 -2.87
N PRO A 254 -1.65 -12.63 -2.17
CA PRO A 254 -2.45 -13.85 -2.31
C PRO A 254 -3.84 -13.71 -1.69
N GLY A 255 -4.81 -14.38 -2.29
CA GLY A 255 -6.16 -14.51 -1.74
C GLY A 255 -7.19 -13.56 -2.35
N ILE A 256 -8.36 -13.54 -1.73
CA ILE A 256 -9.52 -12.72 -2.12
C ILE A 256 -9.82 -11.76 -0.96
N SER A 257 -9.56 -10.48 -1.14
CA SER A 257 -9.73 -9.46 -0.10
C SER A 257 -11.20 -9.16 0.19
N ILE A 258 -12.05 -9.18 -0.83
CA ILE A 258 -13.49 -8.91 -0.76
C ILE A 258 -14.19 -9.94 -1.62
N GLY A 259 -15.10 -10.71 -1.04
CA GLY A 259 -15.75 -11.77 -1.79
C GLY A 259 -16.63 -12.68 -0.94
N HIS A 260 -16.84 -13.89 -1.45
CA HIS A 260 -17.60 -14.92 -0.73
C HIS A 260 -17.12 -16.34 -1.09
N ASN A 261 -17.48 -17.26 -0.27
CA ASN A 261 -17.37 -18.70 -0.50
C ASN A 261 -18.73 -19.39 -0.23
N ASN A 262 -18.73 -20.72 -0.11
CA ASN A 262 -19.96 -21.48 0.14
C ASN A 262 -20.54 -21.26 1.56
N PHE A 263 -19.79 -20.63 2.47
CA PHE A 263 -20.14 -20.52 3.90
C PHE A 263 -20.45 -19.09 4.34
N GLY A 264 -19.93 -18.09 3.65
CA GLY A 264 -20.12 -16.70 4.01
C GLY A 264 -19.55 -15.71 2.99
N SER A 265 -19.75 -14.44 3.29
CA SER A 265 -19.22 -13.31 2.52
C SER A 265 -18.50 -12.35 3.45
N TRP A 266 -17.53 -11.62 2.89
CA TRP A 266 -16.77 -10.61 3.62
C TRP A 266 -16.51 -9.39 2.74
N GLY A 267 -16.51 -8.25 3.39
CA GLY A 267 -16.23 -6.96 2.77
C GLY A 267 -15.40 -6.08 3.67
N LEU A 268 -14.72 -5.12 3.11
CA LEU A 268 -13.83 -4.22 3.81
C LEU A 268 -14.23 -2.76 3.56
N THR A 269 -14.10 -1.93 4.59
CA THR A 269 -14.21 -0.48 4.49
C THR A 269 -13.13 0.18 5.32
N VAL A 270 -12.80 1.42 5.01
CA VAL A 270 -11.81 2.20 5.77
C VAL A 270 -12.39 2.59 7.12
N PHE A 271 -11.78 2.15 8.19
CA PHE A 271 -12.19 2.48 9.56
C PHE A 271 -11.40 3.67 10.16
N ARG A 272 -10.23 3.98 9.61
CA ARG A 272 -9.33 5.02 10.10
C ARG A 272 -8.92 4.81 11.55
N THR A 273 -8.50 3.59 11.86
CA THR A 273 -7.96 3.23 13.16
C THR A 273 -6.71 4.04 13.46
N ASP A 274 -6.57 4.49 14.71
CA ASP A 274 -5.34 5.01 15.25
C ASP A 274 -4.35 3.86 15.42
N GLY A 275 -3.30 3.85 14.64
CA GLY A 275 -2.36 2.73 14.55
C GLY A 275 -0.92 3.17 14.32
N GLU A 276 -0.64 4.48 14.32
CA GLU A 276 0.70 5.03 14.15
C GLU A 276 0.93 6.14 15.17
N ASP A 277 2.06 6.08 15.88
CA ASP A 277 2.49 7.06 16.87
C ASP A 277 3.84 7.68 16.51
N LEU A 278 4.08 8.89 17.01
CA LEU A 278 5.38 9.57 16.93
C LEU A 278 6.11 9.49 18.26
N TYR A 279 7.36 9.03 18.21
CA TYR A 279 8.24 8.92 19.36
C TYR A 279 9.48 9.79 19.21
N GLN A 280 9.82 10.55 20.25
CA GLN A 280 11.11 11.23 20.34
C GLN A 280 12.09 10.34 21.08
N TYR A 281 13.19 9.97 20.43
CA TYR A 281 14.27 9.16 21.03
C TYR A 281 15.38 10.01 21.63
N GLU A 282 15.93 9.57 22.76
CA GLU A 282 17.18 10.08 23.29
C GLU A 282 18.34 9.41 22.56
N LEU A 283 19.08 10.18 21.76
CA LEU A 283 20.23 9.67 21.02
C LEU A 283 21.48 9.58 21.92
N ASN A 284 22.33 8.58 21.66
CA ASN A 284 23.63 8.50 22.28
C ASN A 284 24.51 9.66 21.78
N PRO A 285 24.98 10.57 22.68
CA PRO A 285 25.80 11.72 22.28
C PRO A 285 27.11 11.34 21.56
N LYS A 286 27.60 10.12 21.80
CA LYS A 286 28.84 9.61 21.19
C LYS A 286 28.62 8.85 19.91
N ASN A 287 27.38 8.43 19.62
CA ASN A 287 27.03 7.69 18.40
C ASN A 287 25.55 7.94 18.05
N PRO A 288 25.28 8.84 17.11
CA PRO A 288 23.90 9.21 16.75
C PRO A 288 23.10 8.08 16.08
N LEU A 289 23.72 6.94 15.78
CA LEU A 289 23.02 5.74 15.28
C LEU A 289 22.48 4.85 16.43
N GLN A 290 22.70 5.24 17.65
CA GLN A 290 22.19 4.55 18.85
C GLN A 290 21.22 5.44 19.60
N TYR A 291 20.15 4.85 20.10
CA TYR A 291 19.15 5.53 20.93
C TYR A 291 18.82 4.67 22.15
N LYS A 292 18.28 5.33 23.15
CA LYS A 292 17.78 4.65 24.35
C LYS A 292 16.41 4.06 24.05
N TYR A 293 16.32 2.76 24.23
CA TYR A 293 15.07 2.00 24.10
C TYR A 293 14.45 1.72 25.46
#